data_60a1f75d4725a91d665088aa3aae0749
#
_entry.id   60a1f75d4725a91d665088aa3aae0749
#
_cell.length_a   1.000
_cell.length_b   1.000
_cell.length_c   1.000
_cell.angle_alpha   90.00
_cell.angle_beta   90.00
_cell.angle_gamma   90.00
#
_symmetry.space_group_name_H-M   'P 1'
#
loop_
_entity.id
_entity.type
_entity.pdbx_description
1 polymer ?
#
loop_
_entity_poly.entity_id
_entity_poly.type
_entity_poly.pdbx_seq_one_letter_code
_entity_poly.pdbx_strand_id
1 'polypeptide(L)'
;RQLLNKTKFNIISLDNYSTGNKKNHIKSKKVKYIKSHTKNISKILELFKKDIHSLFHFGEFSRIYQSFLKMNDCIDSNTIGSNEVFNFCLSNKIKLIYSATSASIGNKGVDKNLSPYAFTKAKNLELLDNLKNWFNFKFEVIYFYNVYGPGQIRKGSMATVIGIFEDQFKKKIPLTIVKPGTQSRRFTHILDTVEACYFGWKKNKCRHYSISHKKSYTIVQVAKMFNSKIKFLSPRAGERYASALTSM
;
A
#
# COMPACT_ATOMS: atom_id res chain seq x y z
N ARG A 1 10.29 -11.60 -4.58
CA ARG A 1 11.43 -11.81 -5.54
C ARG A 1 12.68 -11.10 -5.03
N GLN A 2 12.66 -9.79 -4.79
CA GLN A 2 13.83 -9.02 -4.36
C GLN A 2 14.57 -9.66 -3.17
N LEU A 3 13.87 -9.97 -2.07
CA LEU A 3 14.48 -10.63 -0.91
C LEU A 3 15.03 -12.00 -1.23
N LEU A 4 14.33 -12.82 -2.02
CA LEU A 4 14.81 -14.14 -2.43
C LEU A 4 16.11 -14.10 -3.22
N ASN A 5 16.25 -13.07 -4.09
CA ASN A 5 17.43 -12.92 -4.92
C ASN A 5 18.62 -12.30 -4.19
N LYS A 6 18.35 -11.42 -3.22
CA LYS A 6 19.39 -10.61 -2.56
C LYS A 6 19.72 -11.07 -1.13
N THR A 7 19.02 -12.09 -0.61
CA THR A 7 19.25 -12.60 0.77
C THR A 7 19.16 -14.11 0.86
N LYS A 8 19.62 -14.66 1.99
CA LYS A 8 19.49 -16.09 2.31
C LYS A 8 18.22 -16.42 3.11
N PHE A 9 17.39 -15.42 3.44
CA PHE A 9 16.20 -15.61 4.29
C PHE A 9 15.13 -16.47 3.63
N ASN A 10 14.42 -17.23 4.45
CA ASN A 10 13.13 -17.79 4.12
C ASN A 10 12.05 -16.73 4.31
N ILE A 11 10.95 -16.85 3.59
CA ILE A 11 9.86 -15.87 3.59
C ILE A 11 8.56 -16.54 3.98
N ILE A 12 7.86 -15.98 4.95
CA ILE A 12 6.46 -16.29 5.22
C ILE A 12 5.62 -15.15 4.66
N SER A 13 4.69 -15.47 3.75
CA SER A 13 3.73 -14.51 3.18
C SER A 13 2.35 -14.82 3.74
N LEU A 14 1.81 -13.88 4.51
CA LEU A 14 0.47 -13.95 5.09
C LEU A 14 -0.46 -13.01 4.32
N ASP A 15 -1.58 -13.51 3.80
CA ASP A 15 -2.57 -12.76 3.03
C ASP A 15 -3.95 -13.38 3.24
N ASN A 16 -4.99 -12.57 3.42
CA ASN A 16 -6.37 -13.05 3.51
C ASN A 16 -7.03 -13.24 2.13
N TYR A 17 -6.35 -12.81 1.07
CA TYR A 17 -6.80 -12.83 -0.32
C TYR A 17 -8.10 -12.06 -0.59
N SER A 18 -8.45 -11.08 0.24
CA SER A 18 -9.58 -10.20 -0.04
C SER A 18 -9.43 -9.44 -1.36
N THR A 19 -8.20 -9.11 -1.73
CA THR A 19 -7.81 -8.50 -3.01
C THR A 19 -6.60 -9.16 -3.65
N GLY A 20 -5.88 -9.98 -2.90
CA GLY A 20 -4.70 -10.71 -3.35
C GLY A 20 -5.02 -11.79 -4.38
N ASN A 21 -4.05 -12.11 -5.23
CA ASN A 21 -4.21 -13.15 -6.26
C ASN A 21 -3.07 -14.16 -6.17
N LYS A 22 -3.43 -15.44 -5.99
CA LYS A 22 -2.48 -16.56 -5.94
C LYS A 22 -1.63 -16.70 -7.21
N LYS A 23 -2.06 -16.15 -8.37
CA LYS A 23 -1.25 -16.09 -9.59
C LYS A 23 0.04 -15.28 -9.42
N ASN A 24 0.11 -14.40 -8.43
CA ASN A 24 1.30 -13.64 -8.09
C ASN A 24 2.29 -14.40 -7.20
N HIS A 25 1.95 -15.63 -6.76
CA HIS A 25 2.83 -16.45 -5.95
C HIS A 25 4.11 -16.81 -6.72
N ILE A 26 5.19 -16.90 -5.96
CA ILE A 26 6.49 -17.34 -6.46
C ILE A 26 6.66 -18.82 -6.08
N LYS A 27 6.92 -19.66 -7.05
CA LYS A 27 7.26 -21.07 -6.80
C LYS A 27 8.70 -21.13 -6.26
N SER A 28 8.87 -21.30 -4.97
CA SER A 28 10.17 -21.45 -4.31
C SER A 28 10.01 -22.19 -2.99
N LYS A 29 10.92 -23.10 -2.67
CA LYS A 29 10.96 -23.80 -1.37
C LYS A 29 11.23 -22.84 -0.20
N LYS A 30 11.77 -21.65 -0.47
CA LYS A 30 12.04 -20.60 0.52
C LYS A 30 10.82 -19.75 0.84
N VAL A 31 9.65 -19.96 0.21
CA VAL A 31 8.45 -19.13 0.45
C VAL A 31 7.30 -20.01 0.93
N LYS A 32 6.85 -19.74 2.14
CA LYS A 32 5.63 -20.34 2.73
C LYS A 32 4.49 -19.33 2.64
N TYR A 33 3.37 -19.72 2.03
CA TYR A 33 2.14 -18.90 1.94
C TYR A 33 1.12 -19.38 2.95
N ILE A 34 0.59 -18.44 3.76
CA ILE A 34 -0.42 -18.71 4.77
C ILE A 34 -1.63 -17.82 4.48
N LYS A 35 -2.82 -18.43 4.30
CA LYS A 35 -4.06 -17.69 4.18
C LYS A 35 -4.58 -17.33 5.56
N SER A 36 -4.49 -16.06 5.95
CA SER A 36 -5.03 -15.55 7.19
C SER A 36 -5.14 -14.03 7.17
N HIS A 37 -5.94 -13.48 8.09
CA HIS A 37 -6.02 -12.05 8.34
C HIS A 37 -4.91 -11.61 9.29
N THR A 38 -4.40 -10.37 9.15
CA THR A 38 -3.35 -9.80 10.00
C THR A 38 -3.72 -9.75 11.49
N LYS A 39 -5.00 -9.64 11.83
CA LYS A 39 -5.47 -9.71 13.22
C LYS A 39 -5.18 -11.03 13.93
N ASN A 40 -4.86 -12.09 13.20
CA ASN A 40 -4.51 -13.39 13.76
C ASN A 40 -3.00 -13.63 13.80
N ILE A 41 -2.18 -12.60 13.54
CA ILE A 41 -0.75 -12.75 13.31
C ILE A 41 -0.01 -13.43 14.47
N SER A 42 -0.33 -13.05 15.69
CA SER A 42 0.30 -13.61 16.91
C SER A 42 0.10 -15.13 17.01
N LYS A 43 -1.14 -15.59 16.77
CA LYS A 43 -1.46 -17.03 16.75
C LYS A 43 -0.76 -17.76 15.60
N ILE A 44 -0.77 -17.17 14.41
CA ILE A 44 -0.22 -17.80 13.18
C ILE A 44 1.30 -17.90 13.22
N LEU A 45 1.97 -16.89 13.74
CA LEU A 45 3.42 -16.82 13.76
C LEU A 45 4.05 -17.22 15.10
N GLU A 46 3.26 -17.74 16.04
CA GLU A 46 3.75 -18.13 17.38
C GLU A 46 4.98 -19.03 17.32
N LEU A 47 4.95 -20.07 16.51
CA LEU A 47 6.06 -21.02 16.35
C LEU A 47 7.28 -20.44 15.64
N PHE A 48 7.14 -19.30 14.96
CA PHE A 48 8.21 -18.68 14.17
C PHE A 48 8.78 -17.42 14.80
N LYS A 49 8.16 -16.89 15.88
CA LYS A 49 8.45 -15.57 16.41
C LYS A 49 9.92 -15.32 16.75
N LYS A 50 10.64 -16.34 17.21
CA LYS A 50 12.07 -16.24 17.55
C LYS A 50 12.98 -16.16 16.32
N ASP A 51 12.53 -16.65 15.16
CA ASP A 51 13.32 -16.73 13.93
C ASP A 51 12.99 -15.59 12.96
N ILE A 52 12.01 -14.74 13.28
CA ILE A 52 11.60 -13.63 12.41
C ILE A 52 12.56 -12.45 12.59
N HIS A 53 13.35 -12.18 11.55
CA HIS A 53 14.26 -11.03 11.51
C HIS A 53 13.52 -9.70 11.32
N SER A 54 12.55 -9.66 10.39
CA SER A 54 11.81 -8.43 10.04
C SER A 54 10.43 -8.77 9.49
N LEU A 55 9.49 -7.85 9.66
CA LEU A 55 8.13 -7.95 9.15
C LEU A 55 7.82 -6.79 8.19
N PHE A 56 7.35 -7.09 6.99
CA PHE A 56 6.86 -6.13 6.00
C PHE A 56 5.34 -6.10 6.06
N HIS A 57 4.77 -5.05 6.63
CA HIS A 57 3.31 -4.91 6.75
C HIS A 57 2.73 -4.11 5.60
N PHE A 58 2.20 -4.84 4.60
CA PHE A 58 1.56 -4.32 3.39
C PHE A 58 0.11 -4.82 3.25
N GLY A 59 -0.35 -5.65 4.19
CA GLY A 59 -1.66 -6.29 4.17
C GLY A 59 -2.73 -5.42 4.82
N GLU A 60 -3.09 -4.31 4.18
CA GLU A 60 -4.09 -3.37 4.65
C GLU A 60 -5.09 -3.02 3.53
N PHE A 61 -6.26 -2.51 3.91
CA PHE A 61 -7.22 -1.95 2.97
C PHE A 61 -6.63 -0.70 2.29
N SER A 62 -6.74 -0.57 0.98
CA SER A 62 -5.94 0.41 0.22
C SER A 62 -6.70 1.21 -0.85
N ARG A 63 -8.00 1.50 -0.65
CA ARG A 63 -8.80 2.27 -1.62
C ARG A 63 -9.65 3.34 -0.94
N ILE A 64 -9.51 4.58 -1.41
CA ILE A 64 -10.22 5.75 -0.84
C ILE A 64 -11.72 5.56 -0.95
N TYR A 65 -12.27 5.54 -2.17
CA TYR A 65 -13.72 5.44 -2.37
C TYR A 65 -14.33 4.17 -1.76
N GLN A 66 -13.68 3.04 -1.91
CA GLN A 66 -14.19 1.77 -1.37
C GLN A 66 -14.19 1.74 0.17
N SER A 67 -13.37 2.55 0.83
CA SER A 67 -13.38 2.62 2.30
C SER A 67 -14.64 3.25 2.88
N PHE A 68 -15.37 4.05 2.11
CA PHE A 68 -16.71 4.50 2.51
C PHE A 68 -17.76 3.40 2.41
N LEU A 69 -17.69 2.59 1.36
CA LEU A 69 -18.65 1.52 1.11
C LEU A 69 -18.39 0.28 1.98
N LYS A 70 -17.16 0.09 2.40
CA LYS A 70 -16.65 -1.06 3.16
C LYS A 70 -15.87 -0.58 4.38
N MET A 71 -16.48 0.29 5.17
CA MET A 71 -15.83 0.91 6.31
C MET A 71 -15.39 -0.13 7.34
N ASN A 72 -16.22 -1.13 7.64
CA ASN A 72 -15.86 -2.19 8.57
C ASN A 72 -14.63 -2.99 8.10
N ASP A 73 -14.56 -3.36 6.81
CA ASP A 73 -13.38 -4.03 6.26
C ASP A 73 -12.12 -3.16 6.37
N CYS A 74 -12.28 -1.85 6.17
CA CYS A 74 -11.19 -0.89 6.30
C CYS A 74 -10.70 -0.77 7.76
N ILE A 75 -11.60 -0.65 8.71
CA ILE A 75 -11.29 -0.59 10.15
C ILE A 75 -10.68 -1.91 10.62
N ASP A 76 -11.28 -3.05 10.28
CA ASP A 76 -10.77 -4.38 10.67
C ASP A 76 -9.33 -4.61 10.17
N SER A 77 -9.04 -4.22 8.92
CA SER A 77 -7.71 -4.39 8.35
C SER A 77 -6.69 -3.36 8.83
N ASN A 78 -7.07 -2.06 8.79
CA ASN A 78 -6.12 -0.97 8.97
C ASN A 78 -5.95 -0.56 10.44
N THR A 79 -6.97 -0.76 11.28
CA THR A 79 -6.88 -0.45 12.72
C THR A 79 -6.60 -1.71 13.51
N ILE A 80 -7.51 -2.68 13.51
CA ILE A 80 -7.38 -3.88 14.33
C ILE A 80 -6.21 -4.73 13.85
N GLY A 81 -6.18 -5.05 12.55
CA GLY A 81 -5.12 -5.88 11.97
C GLY A 81 -3.73 -5.25 12.08
N SER A 82 -3.61 -3.93 11.89
CA SER A 82 -2.33 -3.23 12.02
C SER A 82 -1.88 -3.14 13.47
N ASN A 83 -2.80 -2.90 14.43
CA ASN A 83 -2.47 -2.92 15.85
C ASN A 83 -1.92 -4.28 16.28
N GLU A 84 -2.53 -5.38 15.86
CA GLU A 84 -2.01 -6.73 16.13
C GLU A 84 -0.61 -6.96 15.55
N VAL A 85 -0.33 -6.44 14.35
CA VAL A 85 1.00 -6.50 13.76
C VAL A 85 2.01 -5.69 14.57
N PHE A 86 1.64 -4.48 15.01
CA PHE A 86 2.53 -3.62 15.81
C PHE A 86 2.84 -4.26 17.15
N ASN A 87 1.82 -4.76 17.87
CA ASN A 87 1.99 -5.47 19.13
C ASN A 87 2.86 -6.71 18.99
N PHE A 88 2.62 -7.52 17.96
CA PHE A 88 3.44 -8.71 17.68
C PHE A 88 4.91 -8.34 17.45
N CYS A 89 5.17 -7.31 16.63
CA CYS A 89 6.53 -6.85 16.37
C CYS A 89 7.19 -6.25 17.61
N LEU A 90 6.46 -5.45 18.39
CA LEU A 90 6.96 -4.84 19.62
C LEU A 90 7.33 -5.89 20.66
N SER A 91 6.41 -6.81 20.96
CA SER A 91 6.58 -7.85 21.99
C SER A 91 7.72 -8.83 21.67
N ASN A 92 7.98 -9.06 20.38
CA ASN A 92 9.03 -9.99 19.94
C ASN A 92 10.30 -9.28 19.43
N LYS A 93 10.41 -7.95 19.61
CA LYS A 93 11.56 -7.13 19.14
C LYS A 93 11.86 -7.29 17.66
N ILE A 94 10.81 -7.51 16.84
CA ILE A 94 10.91 -7.67 15.39
C ILE A 94 10.86 -6.29 14.72
N LYS A 95 11.80 -6.00 13.84
CA LYS A 95 11.79 -4.76 13.06
C LYS A 95 10.62 -4.74 12.09
N LEU A 96 9.86 -3.65 12.10
CA LEU A 96 8.73 -3.42 11.19
C LEU A 96 9.13 -2.56 10.00
N ILE A 97 8.71 -2.96 8.79
CA ILE A 97 8.69 -2.11 7.59
C ILE A 97 7.22 -1.87 7.25
N TYR A 98 6.77 -0.64 7.43
CA TYR A 98 5.37 -0.26 7.29
C TYR A 98 5.11 0.48 5.98
N SER A 99 4.05 0.10 5.27
CA SER A 99 3.58 0.84 4.09
C SER A 99 2.64 1.96 4.49
N ALA A 100 3.08 3.19 4.37
CA ALA A 100 2.22 4.35 4.48
C ALA A 100 1.64 4.76 3.11
N THR A 101 0.79 5.76 3.10
CA THR A 101 0.19 6.29 1.87
C THR A 101 0.43 7.77 1.71
N SER A 102 0.60 8.20 0.48
CA SER A 102 0.60 9.64 0.17
C SER A 102 -0.70 10.36 0.57
N ALA A 103 -1.78 9.62 0.83
CA ALA A 103 -3.04 10.20 1.30
C ALA A 103 -2.94 10.76 2.73
N SER A 104 -2.10 10.16 3.60
CA SER A 104 -1.93 10.62 4.98
C SER A 104 -1.12 11.92 5.10
N ILE A 105 -0.36 12.29 4.06
CA ILE A 105 0.50 13.49 4.04
C ILE A 105 0.08 14.49 2.96
N GLY A 106 -0.96 14.18 2.18
CA GLY A 106 -1.43 15.03 1.10
C GLY A 106 -1.96 16.38 1.60
N ASN A 107 -1.79 17.43 0.77
CA ASN A 107 -2.26 18.78 1.08
C ASN A 107 -1.80 19.26 2.47
N LYS A 108 -0.48 19.14 2.75
CA LYS A 108 0.13 19.48 4.06
C LYS A 108 -0.55 18.75 5.26
N GLY A 109 -1.03 17.53 5.04
CA GLY A 109 -1.67 16.70 6.06
C GLY A 109 -3.21 16.88 6.19
N VAL A 110 -3.81 17.81 5.49
CA VAL A 110 -5.29 18.02 5.51
C VAL A 110 -6.02 16.81 4.92
N ASP A 111 -5.47 16.20 3.87
CA ASP A 111 -6.08 15.04 3.19
C ASP A 111 -6.23 13.79 4.08
N LYS A 112 -5.58 13.74 5.24
CA LYS A 112 -5.67 12.59 6.17
C LYS A 112 -7.09 12.33 6.68
N ASN A 113 -7.95 13.34 6.68
CA ASN A 113 -9.33 13.23 7.15
C ASN A 113 -10.36 13.05 6.02
N LEU A 114 -9.95 12.94 4.76
CA LEU A 114 -10.87 12.87 3.61
C LEU A 114 -11.53 11.51 3.41
N SER A 115 -11.10 10.46 4.09
CA SER A 115 -11.70 9.12 3.96
C SER A 115 -11.34 8.22 5.14
N PRO A 116 -12.14 7.16 5.42
CA PRO A 116 -11.76 6.16 6.43
C PRO A 116 -10.38 5.56 6.17
N TYR A 117 -10.03 5.30 4.91
CA TYR A 117 -8.70 4.83 4.52
C TYR A 117 -7.58 5.81 4.89
N ALA A 118 -7.70 7.09 4.51
CA ALA A 118 -6.66 8.08 4.81
C ALA A 118 -6.52 8.29 6.32
N PHE A 119 -7.66 8.35 7.03
CA PHE A 119 -7.73 8.51 8.48
C PHE A 119 -7.02 7.36 9.21
N THR A 120 -7.38 6.10 8.93
CA THR A 120 -6.78 4.94 9.60
C THR A 120 -5.28 4.85 9.34
N LYS A 121 -4.83 5.13 8.12
CA LYS A 121 -3.39 5.15 7.78
C LYS A 121 -2.63 6.27 8.52
N ALA A 122 -3.24 7.45 8.66
CA ALA A 122 -2.63 8.55 9.43
C ALA A 122 -2.54 8.22 10.93
N LYS A 123 -3.59 7.62 11.50
CA LYS A 123 -3.59 7.20 12.91
C LYS A 123 -2.57 6.10 13.20
N ASN A 124 -2.35 5.18 12.26
CA ASN A 124 -1.28 4.20 12.39
C ASN A 124 0.13 4.84 12.42
N LEU A 125 0.36 5.92 11.67
CA LEU A 125 1.62 6.66 11.74
C LEU A 125 1.80 7.34 13.10
N GLU A 126 0.76 8.03 13.60
CA GLU A 126 0.77 8.63 14.94
C GLU A 126 1.05 7.59 16.03
N LEU A 127 0.42 6.40 15.93
CA LEU A 127 0.67 5.31 16.87
C LEU A 127 2.11 4.78 16.78
N LEU A 128 2.65 4.60 15.58
CA LEU A 128 4.05 4.15 15.41
C LEU A 128 5.05 5.13 16.01
N ASP A 129 4.83 6.44 15.84
CA ASP A 129 5.69 7.47 16.43
C ASP A 129 5.61 7.43 17.97
N ASN A 130 4.43 7.23 18.54
CA ASN A 130 4.24 7.05 19.99
C ASN A 130 4.88 5.76 20.49
N LEU A 131 4.73 4.63 19.80
CA LEU A 131 5.38 3.37 20.16
C LEU A 131 6.92 3.48 20.13
N LYS A 132 7.45 4.28 19.21
CA LYS A 132 8.89 4.60 19.20
C LYS A 132 9.29 5.38 20.46
N ASN A 133 8.52 6.40 20.83
CA ASN A 133 8.80 7.24 21.99
C ASN A 133 8.64 6.46 23.32
N TRP A 134 7.59 5.66 23.43
CA TRP A 134 7.29 4.91 24.67
C TRP A 134 8.19 3.70 24.86
N PHE A 135 8.49 2.95 23.79
CA PHE A 135 9.09 1.63 23.85
C PHE A 135 10.36 1.47 23.00
N ASN A 136 10.87 2.55 22.40
CA ASN A 136 11.99 2.51 21.44
C ASN A 136 11.77 1.50 20.30
N PHE A 137 10.51 1.42 19.82
CA PHE A 137 10.13 0.49 18.76
C PHE A 137 10.87 0.77 17.46
N LYS A 138 11.36 -0.26 16.80
CA LYS A 138 12.17 -0.15 15.57
C LYS A 138 11.30 -0.37 14.33
N PHE A 139 11.13 0.67 13.51
CA PHE A 139 10.40 0.58 12.26
C PHE A 139 10.95 1.51 11.18
N GLU A 140 10.67 1.19 9.92
CA GLU A 140 10.81 2.08 8.76
C GLU A 140 9.44 2.33 8.16
N VAL A 141 9.19 3.52 7.65
CA VAL A 141 7.96 3.87 6.94
C VAL A 141 8.27 4.15 5.47
N ILE A 142 7.54 3.48 4.57
CA ILE A 142 7.65 3.72 3.13
C ILE A 142 6.32 4.26 2.61
N TYR A 143 6.31 5.50 2.12
CA TYR A 143 5.12 6.12 1.54
C TYR A 143 4.92 5.68 0.09
N PHE A 144 3.80 5.01 -0.18
CA PHE A 144 3.44 4.57 -1.53
C PHE A 144 2.64 5.63 -2.29
N TYR A 145 3.01 5.85 -3.55
CA TYR A 145 2.38 6.81 -4.46
C TYR A 145 1.86 6.09 -5.71
N ASN A 146 0.56 5.87 -5.80
CA ASN A 146 -0.14 5.33 -6.98
C ASN A 146 0.68 4.26 -7.72
N VAL A 147 1.05 3.21 -7.01
CA VAL A 147 1.91 2.13 -7.54
C VAL A 147 1.22 1.43 -8.69
N TYR A 148 1.95 1.20 -9.78
CA TYR A 148 1.48 0.51 -10.97
C TYR A 148 2.53 -0.49 -11.50
N GLY A 149 2.10 -1.38 -12.38
CA GLY A 149 2.98 -2.33 -13.05
C GLY A 149 2.50 -3.78 -12.96
N PRO A 150 3.38 -4.76 -13.28
CA PRO A 150 3.02 -6.17 -13.30
C PRO A 150 2.42 -6.66 -11.98
N GLY A 151 1.33 -7.43 -12.05
CA GLY A 151 0.63 -7.96 -10.89
C GLY A 151 -0.45 -7.04 -10.29
N GLN A 152 -0.62 -5.82 -10.80
CA GLN A 152 -1.67 -4.92 -10.32
C GLN A 152 -3.09 -5.42 -10.62
N ILE A 153 -4.05 -4.99 -9.79
CA ILE A 153 -5.46 -5.32 -9.97
C ILE A 153 -6.01 -4.48 -11.12
N ARG A 154 -6.56 -5.15 -12.14
CA ARG A 154 -7.09 -4.52 -13.38
C ARG A 154 -8.59 -4.45 -13.45
N LYS A 155 -9.31 -5.27 -12.66
CA LYS A 155 -10.78 -5.41 -12.70
C LYS A 155 -11.39 -5.33 -11.30
N GLY A 156 -12.68 -4.99 -11.25
CA GLY A 156 -13.43 -4.91 -10.00
C GLY A 156 -13.19 -3.60 -9.24
N SER A 157 -13.87 -3.48 -8.11
CA SER A 157 -13.93 -2.24 -7.31
C SER A 157 -12.60 -1.84 -6.70
N MET A 158 -11.65 -2.78 -6.57
CA MET A 158 -10.32 -2.55 -6.01
C MET A 158 -9.24 -2.32 -7.09
N ALA A 159 -9.62 -2.18 -8.36
CA ALA A 159 -8.67 -1.93 -9.44
C ALA A 159 -7.99 -0.56 -9.34
N THR A 160 -6.74 -0.48 -9.79
CA THR A 160 -6.00 0.78 -9.91
C THR A 160 -6.40 1.52 -11.19
N VAL A 161 -6.23 2.83 -11.23
CA VAL A 161 -6.59 3.62 -12.43
C VAL A 161 -5.83 3.14 -13.68
N ILE A 162 -4.52 2.90 -13.58
CA ILE A 162 -3.73 2.37 -14.71
C ILE A 162 -4.19 0.95 -15.05
N GLY A 163 -4.47 0.11 -14.05
CA GLY A 163 -5.00 -1.23 -14.29
C GLY A 163 -6.35 -1.24 -14.99
N ILE A 164 -7.25 -0.31 -14.64
CA ILE A 164 -8.54 -0.12 -15.35
C ILE A 164 -8.28 0.29 -16.80
N PHE A 165 -7.43 1.27 -17.04
CA PHE A 165 -7.11 1.73 -18.38
C PHE A 165 -6.47 0.63 -19.24
N GLU A 166 -5.55 -0.17 -18.69
CA GLU A 166 -4.97 -1.33 -19.39
C GLU A 166 -6.04 -2.38 -19.79
N ASP A 167 -7.00 -2.69 -18.90
CA ASP A 167 -8.07 -3.64 -19.21
C ASP A 167 -9.02 -3.10 -20.27
N GLN A 168 -9.40 -1.82 -20.15
CA GLN A 168 -10.28 -1.14 -21.11
C GLN A 168 -9.64 -0.99 -22.49
N PHE A 169 -8.35 -0.61 -22.51
CA PHE A 169 -7.58 -0.50 -23.75
C PHE A 169 -7.49 -1.85 -24.49
N LYS A 170 -7.17 -2.92 -23.77
CA LYS A 170 -7.15 -4.28 -24.34
C LYS A 170 -8.49 -4.71 -24.92
N LYS A 171 -9.59 -4.28 -24.32
CA LYS A 171 -10.95 -4.55 -24.78
C LYS A 171 -11.44 -3.61 -25.89
N LYS A 172 -10.61 -2.63 -26.29
CA LYS A 172 -10.97 -1.59 -27.27
C LYS A 172 -12.24 -0.80 -26.90
N ILE A 173 -12.47 -0.59 -25.60
CA ILE A 173 -13.59 0.23 -25.08
C ILE A 173 -13.05 1.56 -24.54
N PRO A 174 -13.88 2.62 -24.46
CA PRO A 174 -13.46 3.92 -23.96
C PRO A 174 -12.90 3.83 -22.52
N LEU A 175 -11.82 4.60 -22.27
CA LEU A 175 -11.25 4.73 -20.93
C LEU A 175 -12.17 5.55 -20.04
N THR A 176 -12.50 5.06 -18.85
CA THR A 176 -13.41 5.73 -17.93
C THR A 176 -12.65 6.60 -16.93
N ILE A 177 -13.01 7.89 -16.87
CA ILE A 177 -12.41 8.87 -15.96
C ILE A 177 -13.47 9.45 -15.04
N VAL A 178 -13.23 9.42 -13.73
CA VAL A 178 -14.07 10.11 -12.76
C VAL A 178 -13.83 11.63 -12.88
N LYS A 179 -14.94 12.40 -13.04
CA LYS A 179 -14.87 13.86 -13.13
C LYS A 179 -14.19 14.49 -11.90
N PRO A 180 -13.45 15.60 -12.09
CA PRO A 180 -13.24 16.32 -13.33
C PRO A 180 -12.14 15.74 -14.24
N GLY A 181 -11.34 14.77 -13.80
CA GLY A 181 -10.20 14.21 -14.53
C GLY A 181 -8.91 15.04 -14.42
N THR A 182 -9.00 16.23 -13.84
CA THR A 182 -7.85 17.13 -13.58
C THR A 182 -7.11 16.80 -12.29
N GLN A 183 -7.65 15.88 -11.48
CA GLN A 183 -6.97 15.41 -10.28
C GLN A 183 -5.60 14.82 -10.65
N SER A 184 -4.57 15.37 -10.02
CA SER A 184 -3.19 15.05 -10.34
C SER A 184 -2.63 13.97 -9.40
N ARG A 185 -1.77 13.11 -9.94
CA ARG A 185 -1.13 12.02 -9.19
C ARG A 185 0.34 11.88 -9.62
N ARG A 186 1.18 11.51 -8.65
CA ARG A 186 2.50 10.94 -8.94
C ARG A 186 2.35 9.44 -9.01
N PHE A 187 2.88 8.83 -10.04
CA PHE A 187 2.84 7.38 -10.24
C PHE A 187 4.23 6.79 -9.99
N THR A 188 4.28 5.62 -9.37
CA THR A 188 5.55 4.94 -9.10
C THR A 188 5.49 3.52 -9.66
N HIS A 189 6.47 3.13 -10.43
CA HIS A 189 6.53 1.77 -10.92
C HIS A 189 6.79 0.78 -9.77
N ILE A 190 6.23 -0.41 -9.84
CA ILE A 190 6.35 -1.42 -8.77
C ILE A 190 7.80 -1.78 -8.47
N LEU A 191 8.68 -1.81 -9.45
CA LEU A 191 10.10 -2.12 -9.24
C LEU A 191 10.78 -1.06 -8.38
N ASP A 192 10.50 0.22 -8.60
CA ASP A 192 11.04 1.33 -7.80
C ASP A 192 10.51 1.27 -6.37
N THR A 193 9.21 0.97 -6.21
CA THR A 193 8.59 0.80 -4.88
C THR A 193 9.24 -0.34 -4.11
N VAL A 194 9.47 -1.49 -4.77
CA VAL A 194 10.10 -2.66 -4.16
C VAL A 194 11.56 -2.38 -3.80
N GLU A 195 12.29 -1.66 -4.66
CA GLU A 195 13.68 -1.25 -4.36
C GLU A 195 13.73 -0.30 -3.17
N ALA A 196 12.80 0.65 -3.06
CA ALA A 196 12.69 1.53 -1.89
C ALA A 196 12.43 0.76 -0.59
N CYS A 197 11.53 -0.24 -0.63
CA CYS A 197 11.27 -1.08 0.54
C CYS A 197 12.54 -1.86 0.96
N TYR A 198 13.26 -2.41 -0.01
CA TYR A 198 14.52 -3.12 0.24
C TYR A 198 15.59 -2.18 0.79
N PHE A 199 15.72 -0.99 0.21
CA PHE A 199 16.66 0.04 0.66
C PHE A 199 16.37 0.47 2.11
N GLY A 200 15.13 0.86 2.43
CA GLY A 200 14.73 1.24 3.79
C GLY A 200 15.02 0.13 4.80
N TRP A 201 14.63 -1.10 4.46
CA TRP A 201 14.93 -2.27 5.30
C TRP A 201 16.43 -2.45 5.55
N LYS A 202 17.26 -2.36 4.50
CA LYS A 202 18.71 -2.55 4.58
C LYS A 202 19.42 -1.42 5.33
N LYS A 203 18.97 -0.17 5.13
CA LYS A 203 19.56 1.02 5.81
C LYS A 203 19.35 1.02 7.31
N ASN A 204 18.24 0.48 7.79
CA ASN A 204 17.95 0.30 9.22
C ASN A 204 18.16 1.58 10.06
N LYS A 205 17.62 2.71 9.61
CA LYS A 205 17.79 4.02 10.23
C LYS A 205 16.58 4.52 11.02
N CYS A 206 15.50 3.72 11.07
CA CYS A 206 14.23 4.09 11.68
C CYS A 206 13.70 5.44 11.15
N ARG A 207 13.57 5.53 9.81
CA ARG A 207 13.20 6.75 9.08
C ARG A 207 11.97 6.54 8.20
N HIS A 208 11.46 7.65 7.71
CA HIS A 208 10.40 7.73 6.72
C HIS A 208 11.01 7.93 5.32
N TYR A 209 10.57 7.13 4.35
CA TYR A 209 11.02 7.21 2.97
C TYR A 209 9.83 7.45 2.05
N SER A 210 10.00 8.37 1.11
CA SER A 210 9.01 8.67 0.10
C SER A 210 9.60 8.41 -1.28
N ILE A 211 8.92 7.58 -2.08
CA ILE A 211 9.35 7.34 -3.45
C ILE A 211 8.21 7.60 -4.42
N SER A 212 8.47 8.52 -5.34
CA SER A 212 7.53 8.84 -6.41
C SER A 212 8.25 9.42 -7.60
N HIS A 213 7.65 9.32 -8.78
CA HIS A 213 8.12 10.06 -9.94
C HIS A 213 8.11 11.57 -9.65
N LYS A 214 9.12 12.29 -10.13
CA LYS A 214 9.26 13.75 -9.90
C LYS A 214 8.07 14.54 -10.45
N LYS A 215 7.54 14.13 -11.60
CA LYS A 215 6.43 14.78 -12.30
C LYS A 215 5.08 14.18 -11.87
N SER A 216 4.09 15.04 -11.63
CA SER A 216 2.70 14.64 -11.49
C SER A 216 1.98 14.67 -12.84
N TYR A 217 0.99 13.82 -12.99
CA TYR A 217 0.14 13.74 -14.17
C TYR A 217 -1.32 13.79 -13.74
N THR A 218 -2.15 14.54 -14.49
CA THR A 218 -3.60 14.43 -14.33
C THR A 218 -4.11 13.11 -14.86
N ILE A 219 -5.26 12.66 -14.39
CA ILE A 219 -5.85 11.40 -14.87
C ILE A 219 -6.15 11.47 -16.36
N VAL A 220 -6.59 12.64 -16.86
CA VAL A 220 -6.79 12.89 -18.31
C VAL A 220 -5.47 12.76 -19.08
N GLN A 221 -4.36 13.33 -18.56
CA GLN A 221 -3.05 13.19 -19.22
C GLN A 221 -2.62 11.73 -19.33
N VAL A 222 -2.80 10.94 -18.26
CA VAL A 222 -2.49 9.51 -18.29
C VAL A 222 -3.38 8.77 -19.29
N ALA A 223 -4.69 9.07 -19.33
CA ALA A 223 -5.59 8.44 -20.31
C ALA A 223 -5.23 8.77 -21.76
N LYS A 224 -4.80 10.01 -22.03
CA LYS A 224 -4.33 10.42 -23.39
C LYS A 224 -3.12 9.63 -23.87
N MET A 225 -2.25 9.14 -22.97
CA MET A 225 -1.10 8.30 -23.32
C MET A 225 -1.50 6.96 -23.95
N PHE A 226 -2.73 6.49 -23.72
CA PHE A 226 -3.27 5.27 -24.33
C PHE A 226 -3.83 5.48 -25.74
N ASN A 227 -3.92 6.72 -26.21
CA ASN A 227 -4.51 7.06 -27.51
C ASN A 227 -5.86 6.39 -27.77
N SER A 228 -6.78 6.48 -26.80
CA SER A 228 -8.10 5.82 -26.80
C SER A 228 -9.21 6.83 -26.49
N LYS A 229 -10.45 6.51 -26.88
CA LYS A 229 -11.62 7.31 -26.54
C LYS A 229 -11.78 7.38 -25.02
N ILE A 230 -12.26 8.52 -24.52
CA ILE A 230 -12.46 8.78 -23.08
C ILE A 230 -13.95 8.97 -22.80
N LYS A 231 -14.43 8.38 -21.71
CA LYS A 231 -15.78 8.56 -21.17
C LYS A 231 -15.67 9.06 -19.72
N PHE A 232 -16.34 10.16 -19.41
CA PHE A 232 -16.39 10.68 -18.03
C PHE A 232 -17.49 10.03 -17.21
N LEU A 233 -17.16 9.71 -15.96
CA LEU A 233 -18.07 9.22 -14.92
C LEU A 233 -18.35 10.34 -13.91
N SER A 234 -19.44 10.20 -13.13
CA SER A 234 -19.79 11.11 -12.04
C SER A 234 -18.69 11.19 -10.98
N PRO A 235 -18.54 12.34 -10.27
CA PRO A 235 -17.61 12.47 -9.15
C PRO A 235 -17.88 11.43 -8.05
N ARG A 236 -16.82 11.15 -7.24
CA ARG A 236 -16.88 10.21 -6.12
C ARG A 236 -16.47 10.87 -4.81
N ALA A 237 -17.00 10.39 -3.69
CA ALA A 237 -16.61 10.83 -2.36
C ALA A 237 -15.11 10.58 -2.10
N GLY A 238 -14.47 11.47 -1.35
CA GLY A 238 -13.07 11.35 -0.96
C GLY A 238 -12.04 11.58 -2.09
N GLU A 239 -12.49 12.05 -3.27
CA GLU A 239 -11.56 12.30 -4.39
C GLU A 239 -10.60 13.43 -4.04
N ARG A 240 -9.30 13.18 -4.20
CA ARG A 240 -8.24 14.16 -3.96
C ARG A 240 -7.87 14.86 -5.27
N TYR A 241 -7.81 16.18 -5.26
CA TYR A 241 -7.54 16.97 -6.46
C TYR A 241 -6.05 17.17 -6.74
N ALA A 242 -5.21 17.25 -5.72
CA ALA A 242 -3.77 17.46 -5.87
C ALA A 242 -2.95 16.22 -5.47
N SER A 243 -1.78 16.05 -6.09
CA SER A 243 -0.76 15.12 -5.62
C SER A 243 -0.22 15.57 -4.26
N ALA A 244 0.03 14.62 -3.38
CA ALA A 244 0.83 14.90 -2.20
C ALA A 244 2.24 15.33 -2.65
N LEU A 245 2.65 16.50 -2.20
CA LEU A 245 4.02 16.99 -2.33
C LEU A 245 4.73 16.65 -1.02
N THR A 246 5.77 15.83 -1.11
CA THR A 246 6.69 15.64 0.00
C THR A 246 8.00 16.28 -0.37
N SER A 247 8.31 17.39 0.24
CA SER A 247 9.69 17.76 0.55
C SER A 247 10.03 17.04 1.86
N MET A 248 10.67 15.91 1.75
CA MET A 248 11.36 15.33 2.92
C MET A 248 12.84 15.56 2.76
#